data_f53789a15861e6e860eab09fd107ca9a
#
_entry.id   f53789a15861e6e860eab09fd107ca9a
#
_cell.length_a   1.000
_cell.length_b   1.000
_cell.length_c   1.000
_cell.angle_alpha   90.00
_cell.angle_beta   90.00
_cell.angle_gamma   90.00
#
_symmetry.space_group_name_H-M   'P 1'
#
loop_
_entity.id
_entity.type
_entity.pdbx_description
1 polymer ?
#
loop_
_entity_poly.entity_id
_entity_poly.type
_entity_poly.pdbx_seq_one_letter_code
_entity_poly.pdbx_strand_id
1 'polypeptide(L)'
;TGGKIILGIEDITNAVYGIGDVNPFKLSDDISNMISDACTPQISPDIMIQTLEDKTVLVIDVAPGRFRPYYLKAIGKEASSFIRINGTSRPADIRTMQELEMEGQRIYYDSIQEIGMEYDEEKVLKLCKTMKEIAVSSCKTED
;
A
#
# COMPACT_ATOMS: atom_id res chain seq x y z
N THR A 1 -1.21 0.62 0.63
CA THR A 1 -1.51 1.50 1.77
C THR A 1 -0.20 2.01 2.34
N GLY A 2 -0.04 3.30 2.52
CA GLY A 2 1.09 3.88 3.22
C GLY A 2 0.92 3.80 4.75
N GLY A 3 1.81 4.45 5.50
CA GLY A 3 1.72 4.51 6.95
C GLY A 3 2.74 5.44 7.57
N LYS A 4 2.59 5.67 8.85
CA LYS A 4 3.52 6.49 9.63
C LYS A 4 4.13 5.68 10.76
N ILE A 5 5.42 5.89 11.00
CA ILE A 5 6.15 5.35 12.14
C ILE A 5 6.65 6.55 12.93
N ILE A 6 6.44 6.54 14.23
CA ILE A 6 6.87 7.64 15.11
C ILE A 6 7.91 7.07 16.08
N LEU A 7 9.11 7.64 16.07
CA LEU A 7 10.17 7.29 17.02
C LEU A 7 10.22 8.32 18.15
N GLY A 8 10.28 7.82 19.39
CA GLY A 8 10.29 8.63 20.60
C GLY A 8 8.96 8.71 21.34
N ILE A 9 7.96 7.92 20.92
CA ILE A 9 6.68 7.77 21.63
C ILE A 9 6.49 6.29 21.99
N GLU A 10 6.05 6.03 23.21
CA GLU A 10 5.75 4.67 23.67
C GLU A 10 4.40 4.16 23.13
N ASP A 11 4.40 2.94 22.65
CA ASP A 11 3.27 2.35 21.91
C ASP A 11 2.01 2.12 22.78
N ILE A 12 2.19 1.85 24.08
CA ILE A 12 1.07 1.49 24.98
C ILE A 12 0.49 2.72 25.68
N THR A 13 1.36 3.55 26.25
CA THR A 13 0.95 4.69 27.08
C THR A 13 0.83 5.98 26.27
N ASN A 14 1.35 6.01 25.05
CA ASN A 14 1.54 7.22 24.24
C ASN A 14 2.42 8.30 24.92
N ALA A 15 3.23 7.90 25.92
CA ALA A 15 4.12 8.81 26.60
C ALA A 15 5.26 9.25 25.68
N VAL A 16 5.59 10.53 25.69
CA VAL A 16 6.66 11.09 24.88
C VAL A 16 7.99 10.91 25.60
N TYR A 17 8.88 10.09 25.06
CA TYR A 17 10.26 9.91 25.58
C TYR A 17 11.28 10.70 24.77
N GLY A 18 10.99 10.97 23.50
CA GLY A 18 11.93 11.56 22.55
C GLY A 18 13.00 10.56 22.09
N ILE A 19 13.89 11.03 21.22
CA ILE A 19 15.01 10.23 20.70
C ILE A 19 16.29 10.35 21.54
N GLY A 20 16.23 11.02 22.72
CA GLY A 20 17.38 11.24 23.60
C GLY A 20 18.42 12.19 23.00
N ASP A 21 19.69 11.97 23.35
CA ASP A 21 20.82 12.80 22.91
C ASP A 21 21.35 12.48 21.51
N VAL A 22 20.59 11.72 20.71
CA VAL A 22 20.98 11.37 19.34
C VAL A 22 20.77 12.57 18.42
N ASN A 23 21.73 12.83 17.52
CA ASN A 23 21.57 13.86 16.51
C ASN A 23 20.41 13.49 15.56
N PRO A 24 19.30 14.24 15.54
CA PRO A 24 18.11 13.89 14.79
C PRO A 24 18.32 13.90 13.26
N PHE A 25 19.20 14.78 12.77
CA PHE A 25 19.50 14.85 11.34
C PHE A 25 20.27 13.61 10.87
N LYS A 26 21.31 13.22 11.64
CA LYS A 26 22.07 12.02 11.33
C LYS A 26 21.21 10.76 11.41
N LEU A 27 20.34 10.67 12.42
CA LEU A 27 19.42 9.55 12.58
C LEU A 27 18.43 9.48 11.40
N SER A 28 17.91 10.62 10.95
CA SER A 28 17.05 10.70 9.76
C SER A 28 17.75 10.18 8.51
N ASP A 29 18.99 10.60 8.27
CA ASP A 29 19.78 10.17 7.12
C ASP A 29 20.08 8.66 7.17
N ASP A 30 20.49 8.15 8.33
CA ASP A 30 20.79 6.74 8.54
C ASP A 30 19.55 5.86 8.29
N ILE A 31 18.38 6.26 8.78
CA ILE A 31 17.11 5.55 8.56
C ILE A 31 16.69 5.59 7.08
N SER A 32 16.79 6.75 6.45
CA SER A 32 16.42 6.90 5.04
C SER A 32 17.29 6.00 4.15
N ASN A 33 18.59 5.99 4.38
CA ASN A 33 19.54 5.15 3.64
C ASN A 33 19.27 3.66 3.91
N MET A 34 19.06 3.27 5.18
CA MET A 34 18.77 1.89 5.54
C MET A 34 17.51 1.36 4.83
N ILE A 35 16.43 2.13 4.81
CA ILE A 35 15.17 1.73 4.15
C ILE A 35 15.37 1.64 2.64
N SER A 36 16.00 2.66 2.04
CA SER A 36 16.24 2.76 0.61
C SER A 36 17.11 1.61 0.09
N ASP A 37 18.14 1.25 0.85
CA ASP A 37 19.08 0.19 0.48
C ASP A 37 18.52 -1.22 0.72
N ALA A 38 17.72 -1.40 1.75
CA ALA A 38 17.20 -2.70 2.12
C ALA A 38 16.01 -3.14 1.27
N CYS A 39 15.19 -2.22 0.75
CA CYS A 39 13.93 -2.53 0.11
C CYS A 39 14.01 -2.62 -1.43
N THR A 40 13.18 -3.48 -2.00
CA THR A 40 12.91 -3.55 -3.43
C THR A 40 11.39 -3.66 -3.65
N PRO A 41 10.78 -2.86 -4.53
CA PRO A 41 11.33 -1.62 -5.11
C PRO A 41 11.84 -0.63 -4.06
N GLN A 42 12.68 0.30 -4.48
CA GLN A 42 13.24 1.30 -3.57
C GLN A 42 12.13 2.14 -2.93
N ILE A 43 12.24 2.35 -1.62
CA ILE A 43 11.33 3.19 -0.85
C ILE A 43 12.09 4.43 -0.42
N SER A 44 11.51 5.60 -0.66
CA SER A 44 12.01 6.88 -0.15
C SER A 44 10.99 7.39 0.87
N PRO A 45 11.24 7.19 2.18
CA PRO A 45 10.37 7.73 3.21
C PRO A 45 10.54 9.24 3.33
N ASP A 46 9.49 9.93 3.73
CA ASP A 46 9.57 11.33 4.15
C ASP A 46 9.75 11.37 5.67
N ILE A 47 10.87 11.94 6.13
CA ILE A 47 11.22 11.95 7.57
C ILE A 47 11.17 13.37 8.09
N MET A 48 10.30 13.60 9.06
CA MET A 48 10.10 14.89 9.70
C MET A 48 10.58 14.84 11.14
N ILE A 49 11.36 15.86 11.52
CA ILE A 49 11.80 16.06 12.90
C ILE A 49 10.80 17.01 13.56
N GLN A 50 10.21 16.60 14.67
CA GLN A 50 9.25 17.39 15.44
C GLN A 50 9.63 17.47 16.90
N THR A 51 9.23 18.55 17.56
CA THR A 51 9.38 18.70 19.02
C THR A 51 7.99 18.57 19.66
N LEU A 52 7.86 17.65 20.59
CA LEU A 52 6.67 17.41 21.36
C LEU A 52 7.04 17.35 22.85
N GLU A 53 6.38 18.15 23.69
CA GLU A 53 6.67 18.24 25.14
C GLU A 53 8.17 18.47 25.44
N ASP A 54 8.80 19.41 24.72
CA ASP A 54 10.22 19.73 24.78
C ASP A 54 11.17 18.56 24.45
N LYS A 55 10.67 17.49 23.85
CA LYS A 55 11.43 16.34 23.40
C LYS A 55 11.37 16.19 21.89
N THR A 56 12.47 15.78 21.29
CA THR A 56 12.55 15.57 19.86
C THR A 56 12.02 14.19 19.50
N VAL A 57 11.12 14.12 18.50
CA VAL A 57 10.58 12.89 17.92
C VAL A 57 10.79 12.89 16.41
N LEU A 58 10.92 11.71 15.79
CA LEU A 58 10.96 11.56 14.35
C LEU A 58 9.66 10.93 13.86
N VAL A 59 9.09 11.52 12.81
CA VAL A 59 7.93 10.98 12.10
C VAL A 59 8.39 10.51 10.72
N ILE A 60 8.32 9.22 10.48
CA ILE A 60 8.67 8.60 9.21
C ILE A 60 7.35 8.33 8.47
N ASP A 61 7.12 9.04 7.38
CA ASP A 61 5.94 8.90 6.54
C ASP A 61 6.28 8.08 5.28
N VAL A 62 5.60 6.98 5.10
CA VAL A 62 5.77 6.11 3.92
C VAL A 62 4.51 6.22 3.08
N ALA A 63 4.62 6.87 1.94
CA ALA A 63 3.53 7.01 0.99
C ALA A 63 3.13 5.66 0.36
N PRO A 64 1.86 5.50 -0.06
CA PRO A 64 1.45 4.31 -0.80
C PRO A 64 2.24 4.18 -2.10
N GLY A 65 2.97 3.08 -2.24
CA GLY A 65 3.76 2.80 -3.43
C GLY A 65 2.94 2.22 -4.57
N ARG A 66 3.38 2.46 -5.82
CA ARG A 66 2.75 1.96 -7.05
C ARG A 66 3.27 0.58 -7.47
N PHE A 67 4.48 0.21 -7.06
CA PHE A 67 5.16 -1.01 -7.51
C PHE A 67 5.12 -2.10 -6.43
N ARG A 68 3.94 -2.41 -5.95
CA ARG A 68 3.73 -3.46 -4.94
C ARG A 68 3.94 -4.86 -5.52
N PRO A 69 4.34 -5.83 -4.68
CA PRO A 69 4.72 -5.73 -3.28
C PRO A 69 6.12 -5.18 -3.06
N TYR A 70 6.35 -4.54 -1.91
CA TYR A 70 7.67 -4.15 -1.44
C TYR A 70 8.22 -5.24 -0.52
N TYR A 71 9.51 -5.54 -0.64
CA TYR A 71 10.15 -6.62 0.09
C TYR A 71 11.62 -6.33 0.39
N LEU A 72 12.22 -7.08 1.30
CA LEU A 72 13.65 -6.95 1.63
C LEU A 72 14.51 -7.69 0.59
N LYS A 73 15.47 -6.99 -0.03
CA LYS A 73 16.39 -7.55 -1.04
C LYS A 73 17.11 -8.81 -0.54
N ALA A 74 17.57 -8.79 0.72
CA ALA A 74 18.34 -9.89 1.30
C ALA A 74 17.55 -11.18 1.52
N ILE A 75 16.23 -11.07 1.69
CA ILE A 75 15.35 -12.20 2.05
C ILE A 75 14.57 -12.69 0.82
N GLY A 76 14.28 -11.78 -0.12
CA GLY A 76 13.51 -12.09 -1.31
C GLY A 76 12.00 -11.84 -1.15
N LYS A 77 11.31 -11.80 -2.29
CA LYS A 77 9.91 -11.37 -2.40
C LYS A 77 8.95 -12.28 -1.63
N GLU A 78 9.08 -13.58 -1.77
CA GLU A 78 8.15 -14.55 -1.19
C GLU A 78 8.21 -14.59 0.35
N ALA A 79 9.40 -14.43 0.92
CA ALA A 79 9.62 -14.56 2.36
C ALA A 79 9.52 -13.24 3.13
N SER A 80 9.57 -12.08 2.44
CA SER A 80 9.56 -10.78 3.09
C SER A 80 8.49 -9.81 2.60
N SER A 81 7.50 -10.29 1.85
CA SER A 81 6.29 -9.52 1.54
C SER A 81 5.27 -9.70 2.65
N PHE A 82 4.89 -8.60 3.30
CA PHE A 82 3.93 -8.61 4.41
C PHE A 82 2.74 -7.74 4.10
N ILE A 83 1.58 -8.17 4.58
CA ILE A 83 0.34 -7.39 4.59
C ILE A 83 -0.07 -7.10 6.03
N ARG A 84 -0.73 -5.96 6.25
CA ARG A 84 -1.26 -5.61 7.56
C ARG A 84 -2.76 -5.81 7.59
N ILE A 85 -3.21 -6.71 8.46
CA ILE A 85 -4.62 -7.03 8.65
C ILE A 85 -4.96 -6.83 10.13
N ASN A 86 -5.91 -5.93 10.41
CA ASN A 86 -6.40 -5.67 11.77
C ASN A 86 -5.28 -5.45 12.81
N GLY A 87 -4.28 -4.64 12.46
CA GLY A 87 -3.18 -4.33 13.36
C GLY A 87 -2.06 -5.40 13.42
N THR A 88 -2.20 -6.54 12.73
CA THR A 88 -1.19 -7.61 12.69
C THR A 88 -0.53 -7.67 11.32
N SER A 89 0.80 -7.79 11.29
CA SER A 89 1.56 -8.05 10.06
C SER A 89 1.62 -9.54 9.79
N ARG A 90 1.23 -9.96 8.59
CA ARG A 90 1.25 -11.37 8.15
C ARG A 90 1.99 -11.50 6.83
N PRO A 91 2.70 -12.62 6.58
CA PRO A 91 3.26 -12.88 5.26
C PRO A 91 2.15 -12.91 4.20
N ALA A 92 2.40 -12.30 3.06
CA ALA A 92 1.51 -12.37 1.91
C ALA A 92 1.65 -13.72 1.23
N ASP A 93 0.54 -14.40 0.96
CA ASP A 93 0.53 -15.59 0.14
C ASP A 93 0.69 -15.24 -1.36
N ILE A 94 0.87 -16.25 -2.21
CA ILE A 94 1.11 -16.08 -3.65
C ILE A 94 -0.04 -15.31 -4.30
N ARG A 95 -1.28 -15.61 -3.92
CA ARG A 95 -2.47 -14.95 -4.44
C ARG A 95 -2.52 -13.47 -4.07
N THR A 96 -2.30 -13.18 -2.80
CA THR A 96 -2.24 -11.79 -2.29
C THR A 96 -1.11 -11.00 -2.96
N MET A 97 0.04 -11.63 -3.22
CA MET A 97 1.14 -10.98 -3.95
C MET A 97 0.73 -10.62 -5.38
N GLN A 98 0.03 -11.51 -6.09
CA GLN A 98 -0.49 -11.22 -7.43
C GLN A 98 -1.52 -10.09 -7.41
N GLU A 99 -2.43 -10.08 -6.44
CA GLU A 99 -3.41 -9.00 -6.26
C GLU A 99 -2.72 -7.65 -6.02
N LEU A 100 -1.67 -7.61 -5.17
CA LEU A 100 -0.90 -6.40 -4.92
C LEU A 100 -0.15 -5.90 -6.17
N GLU A 101 0.36 -6.79 -7.01
CA GLU A 101 0.99 -6.44 -8.29
C GLU A 101 -0.02 -5.79 -9.25
N MET A 102 -1.20 -6.38 -9.37
CA MET A 102 -2.26 -5.87 -10.23
C MET A 102 -2.78 -4.51 -9.75
N GLU A 103 -3.01 -4.35 -8.44
CA GLU A 103 -3.36 -3.06 -7.84
C GLU A 103 -2.29 -1.99 -8.11
N GLY A 104 -1.02 -2.36 -7.99
CA GLY A 104 0.11 -1.45 -8.23
C GLY A 104 0.16 -0.95 -9.68
N GLN A 105 -0.16 -1.81 -10.61
CA GLN A 105 -0.21 -1.49 -12.06
C GLN A 105 -1.53 -0.85 -12.48
N ARG A 106 -2.50 -0.70 -11.59
CA ARG A 106 -3.88 -0.27 -11.89
C ARG A 106 -4.58 -1.17 -12.91
N ILE A 107 -4.22 -2.44 -12.94
CA ILE A 107 -4.89 -3.44 -13.75
C ILE A 107 -6.09 -3.94 -12.95
N TYR A 108 -7.28 -3.70 -13.44
CA TYR A 108 -8.52 -4.25 -12.88
C TYR A 108 -8.82 -5.60 -13.52
N TYR A 109 -9.44 -6.51 -12.78
CA TYR A 109 -9.80 -7.84 -13.29
C TYR A 109 -10.67 -7.81 -14.55
N ASP A 110 -11.53 -6.81 -14.64
CA ASP A 110 -12.41 -6.58 -15.80
C ASP A 110 -11.69 -6.05 -17.05
N SER A 111 -10.45 -5.59 -16.90
CA SER A 111 -9.60 -5.12 -18.01
C SER A 111 -8.59 -6.17 -18.49
N ILE A 112 -8.54 -7.34 -17.85
CA ILE A 112 -7.65 -8.43 -18.27
C ILE A 112 -8.28 -9.15 -19.45
N GLN A 113 -7.59 -9.12 -20.59
CA GLN A 113 -8.02 -9.85 -21.77
C GLN A 113 -7.78 -11.35 -21.55
N GLU A 114 -8.84 -12.15 -21.60
CA GLU A 114 -8.72 -13.60 -21.53
C GLU A 114 -8.24 -14.15 -22.87
N ILE A 115 -7.06 -14.77 -22.86
CA ILE A 115 -6.42 -15.30 -24.07
C ILE A 115 -7.19 -16.55 -24.50
N GLY A 116 -7.75 -16.52 -25.74
CA GLY A 116 -8.47 -17.66 -26.32
C GLY A 116 -9.99 -17.53 -26.32
N MET A 117 -10.56 -16.46 -25.77
CA MET A 117 -11.97 -16.15 -25.99
C MET A 117 -12.19 -15.43 -27.33
N GLU A 118 -12.99 -16.02 -28.20
CA GLU A 118 -13.47 -15.33 -29.39
C GLU A 118 -14.49 -14.25 -29.01
N TYR A 119 -14.30 -13.05 -29.54
CA TYR A 119 -15.21 -11.94 -29.36
C TYR A 119 -16.49 -12.20 -30.18
N ASP A 120 -17.60 -12.38 -29.48
CA ASP A 120 -18.93 -12.55 -30.09
C ASP A 120 -19.72 -11.24 -30.01
N GLU A 121 -19.72 -10.50 -31.08
CA GLU A 121 -20.36 -9.18 -31.18
C GLU A 121 -21.85 -9.22 -30.88
N GLU A 122 -22.56 -10.27 -31.31
CA GLU A 122 -24.01 -10.41 -31.07
C GLU A 122 -24.31 -10.58 -29.58
N LYS A 123 -23.53 -11.38 -28.87
CA LYS A 123 -23.68 -11.58 -27.41
C LYS A 123 -23.40 -10.29 -26.63
N VAL A 124 -22.38 -9.56 -27.04
CA VAL A 124 -22.05 -8.27 -26.38
C VAL A 124 -23.16 -7.25 -26.62
N LEU A 125 -23.67 -7.12 -27.84
CA LEU A 125 -24.76 -6.21 -28.14
C LEU A 125 -26.06 -6.59 -27.40
N LYS A 126 -26.35 -7.89 -27.26
CA LYS A 126 -27.48 -8.36 -26.47
C LYS A 126 -27.33 -8.03 -25.00
N LEU A 127 -26.12 -8.23 -24.44
CA LEU A 127 -25.82 -7.86 -23.06
C LEU A 127 -25.99 -6.34 -22.83
N CYS A 128 -25.46 -5.52 -23.72
CA CYS A 128 -25.58 -4.05 -23.62
C CYS A 128 -27.07 -3.61 -23.69
N LYS A 129 -27.89 -4.23 -24.51
CA LYS A 129 -29.35 -3.95 -24.57
C LYS A 129 -30.02 -4.32 -23.24
N THR A 130 -29.75 -5.50 -22.71
CA THR A 130 -30.32 -5.97 -21.43
C THR A 130 -29.90 -5.05 -20.27
N MET A 131 -28.62 -4.65 -20.19
CA MET A 131 -28.15 -3.71 -19.17
C MET A 131 -28.84 -2.35 -19.28
N LYS A 132 -29.04 -1.85 -20.49
CA LYS A 132 -29.77 -0.59 -20.72
C LYS A 132 -31.24 -0.67 -20.29
N GLU A 133 -31.92 -1.78 -20.58
CA GLU A 133 -33.30 -2.01 -20.14
C GLU A 133 -33.44 -2.09 -18.64
N ILE A 134 -32.50 -2.77 -17.94
CA ILE A 134 -32.44 -2.83 -16.47
C ILE A 134 -32.21 -1.44 -15.89
N ALA A 135 -31.23 -0.68 -16.41
CA ALA A 135 -30.94 0.66 -15.93
C ALA A 135 -32.14 1.61 -16.07
N VAL A 136 -32.88 1.55 -17.20
CA VAL A 136 -34.09 2.35 -17.42
C VAL A 136 -35.25 1.91 -16.51
N SER A 137 -35.36 0.62 -16.21
CA SER A 137 -36.40 0.13 -15.29
C SER A 137 -36.13 0.54 -13.85
N SER A 138 -34.86 0.54 -13.45
CA SER A 138 -34.44 0.96 -12.10
C SER A 138 -34.67 2.46 -11.84
N CYS A 139 -34.53 3.30 -12.87
CA CYS A 139 -34.80 4.74 -12.76
C CYS A 139 -36.31 5.11 -12.68
N LYS A 140 -37.20 4.17 -12.93
CA LYS A 140 -38.67 4.43 -12.91
C LYS A 140 -39.34 4.06 -11.59
N THR A 141 -38.60 3.57 -10.62
CA THR A 141 -39.13 3.12 -9.30
C THR A 141 -38.95 4.13 -8.17
N GLU A 142 -38.57 5.38 -8.48
CA GLU A 142 -38.44 6.48 -7.51
C GLU A 142 -39.45 7.62 -7.78
N ASP A 143 -40.75 7.28 -7.98
CA ASP A 143 -41.85 8.26 -7.97
C ASP A 143 -42.96 7.77 -7.01
#